data_1e8692f54abc5cd84a48d9d04989ce2c
#
_entry.id   1e8692f54abc5cd84a48d9d04989ce2c
#
_cell.length_a   1.000
_cell.length_b   1.000
_cell.length_c   1.000
_cell.angle_alpha   90.00
_cell.angle_beta   90.00
_cell.angle_gamma   90.00
#
_symmetry.space_group_name_H-M   'P 1'
#
loop_
_entity.id
_entity.type
_entity.pdbx_description
1 polymer ?
#
loop_
_entity_poly.entity_id
_entity_poly.type
_entity_poly.pdbx_seq_one_letter_code
_entity_poly.pdbx_strand_id
1 'polypeptide(L)'
;MISLSPPTICNSALKVSSPPGDGGTWRPLELTVVARSEVVPWRYPARRELQFGEWLRHDILSGTFEPAVLDHDLAILLTKARQHSLALLGPSAATFFEPVPKEHFSKALFDTIAQWNAESDWKGDERNVVLALARIWYSASTGLIAPKDVAAAWVSERLPAEHRPLICKARAAYLGSEDDDLAMRVEETAAFVRYAKATIERILR
;
A
#
# COMPACT_ATOMS: atom_id res chain seq x y z
N MET A 1 8.40 27.00 -16.42
CA MET A 1 8.10 25.96 -15.41
C MET A 1 6.63 26.09 -15.05
N ILE A 2 5.79 25.14 -15.43
CA ILE A 2 4.35 25.19 -15.09
C ILE A 2 4.25 24.76 -13.62
N SER A 3 3.92 25.67 -12.73
CA SER A 3 3.60 25.33 -11.35
C SER A 3 2.19 24.76 -11.32
N LEU A 4 2.08 23.44 -11.21
CA LEU A 4 0.78 22.77 -11.04
C LEU A 4 0.42 22.83 -9.54
N SER A 5 -0.66 23.53 -9.20
CA SER A 5 -1.18 23.54 -7.83
C SER A 5 -1.85 22.19 -7.50
N PRO A 6 -1.90 21.79 -6.19
CA PRO A 6 -2.63 20.58 -5.77
C PRO A 6 -4.04 20.44 -6.37
N PRO A 7 -4.90 21.47 -6.38
CA PRO A 7 -6.21 21.40 -7.02
C PRO A 7 -6.14 21.05 -8.51
N THR A 8 -5.19 21.63 -9.24
CA THR A 8 -5.05 21.36 -10.69
C THR A 8 -4.67 19.91 -10.95
N ILE A 9 -3.75 19.36 -10.16
CA ILE A 9 -3.31 17.96 -10.28
C ILE A 9 -4.49 17.01 -9.96
N CYS A 10 -5.15 17.21 -8.82
CA CYS A 10 -6.27 16.36 -8.38
C CYS A 10 -7.44 16.41 -9.36
N ASN A 11 -7.83 17.59 -9.84
CA ASN A 11 -8.90 17.74 -10.82
C ASN A 11 -8.57 17.10 -12.17
N SER A 12 -7.28 17.03 -12.54
CA SER A 12 -6.85 16.30 -13.73
C SER A 12 -6.91 14.80 -13.52
N ALA A 13 -6.51 14.31 -12.34
CA ALA A 13 -6.59 12.90 -11.97
C ALA A 13 -8.04 12.39 -11.93
N LEU A 14 -8.97 13.18 -11.39
CA LEU A 14 -10.42 12.85 -11.38
C LEU A 14 -10.99 12.53 -12.76
N LYS A 15 -10.48 13.16 -13.82
CA LYS A 15 -10.96 12.98 -15.20
C LYS A 15 -10.51 11.67 -15.84
N VAL A 16 -9.43 11.08 -15.33
CA VAL A 16 -8.80 9.86 -15.88
C VAL A 16 -8.75 8.73 -14.86
N SER A 17 -9.60 8.78 -13.86
CA SER A 17 -9.75 7.77 -12.81
C SER A 17 -11.23 7.50 -12.57
N SER A 18 -11.59 6.25 -12.30
CA SER A 18 -12.95 5.84 -11.94
C SER A 18 -12.94 5.04 -10.63
N PRO A 19 -13.98 5.18 -9.76
CA PRO A 19 -14.12 4.35 -8.58
C PRO A 19 -14.13 2.87 -8.90
N PRO A 20 -13.62 2.02 -8.02
CA PRO A 20 -13.70 0.58 -8.20
C PRO A 20 -15.16 0.11 -8.31
N GLY A 21 -15.48 -0.68 -9.33
CA GLY A 21 -16.78 -1.33 -9.46
C GLY A 21 -17.89 -0.46 -10.05
N ASP A 22 -17.64 0.80 -10.43
CA ASP A 22 -18.66 1.68 -11.03
C ASP A 22 -18.90 1.43 -12.54
N GLY A 23 -18.17 0.51 -13.14
CA GLY A 23 -18.22 0.25 -14.58
C GLY A 23 -17.63 1.35 -15.45
N GLY A 24 -16.93 2.29 -14.85
CA GLY A 24 -16.29 3.42 -15.52
C GLY A 24 -15.22 3.00 -16.52
N THR A 25 -14.90 3.90 -17.45
CA THR A 25 -13.92 3.67 -18.52
C THR A 25 -12.50 3.53 -18.01
N TRP A 26 -12.20 4.17 -16.88
CA TRP A 26 -10.85 4.25 -16.34
C TRP A 26 -10.65 3.32 -15.15
N ARG A 27 -9.42 2.84 -14.97
CA ARG A 27 -9.04 2.16 -13.73
C ARG A 27 -8.87 3.19 -12.60
N PRO A 28 -9.08 2.78 -11.33
CA PRO A 28 -8.70 3.60 -10.20
C PRO A 28 -7.23 4.00 -10.28
N LEU A 29 -6.97 5.30 -10.18
CA LEU A 29 -5.62 5.87 -10.17
C LEU A 29 -5.21 6.18 -8.74
N GLU A 30 -3.99 5.82 -8.39
CA GLU A 30 -3.29 6.33 -7.21
C GLU A 30 -2.14 7.21 -7.68
N LEU A 31 -2.09 8.44 -7.20
CA LEU A 31 -1.05 9.40 -7.53
C LEU A 31 -0.40 9.92 -6.25
N THR A 32 0.91 9.82 -6.18
CA THR A 32 1.72 10.40 -5.11
C THR A 32 2.70 11.40 -5.69
N VAL A 33 2.70 12.61 -5.18
CA VAL A 33 3.63 13.67 -5.59
C VAL A 33 4.62 13.94 -4.48
N VAL A 34 5.90 13.93 -4.83
CA VAL A 34 7.00 14.27 -3.92
C VAL A 34 7.90 15.33 -4.57
N ALA A 35 8.35 16.29 -3.78
CA ALA A 35 9.39 17.19 -4.23
C ALA A 35 10.74 16.45 -4.20
N ARG A 36 11.54 16.61 -5.27
CA ARG A 36 12.86 15.95 -5.34
C ARG A 36 13.72 16.23 -4.11
N SER A 37 13.74 17.47 -3.64
CA SER A 37 14.50 17.91 -2.47
C SER A 37 14.08 17.23 -1.16
N GLU A 38 12.89 16.62 -1.10
CA GLU A 38 12.39 15.91 0.07
C GLU A 38 12.81 14.43 0.08
N VAL A 39 13.25 13.90 -1.06
CA VAL A 39 13.59 12.48 -1.23
C VAL A 39 15.00 12.25 -1.82
N VAL A 40 15.69 13.32 -2.21
CA VAL A 40 17.08 13.26 -2.71
C VAL A 40 17.85 14.46 -2.14
N PRO A 41 18.80 14.27 -1.20
CA PRO A 41 19.17 12.98 -0.59
C PRO A 41 18.02 12.37 0.22
N TRP A 42 18.03 11.04 0.40
CA TRP A 42 16.99 10.33 1.14
C TRP A 42 16.85 10.81 2.59
N ARG A 43 15.62 10.95 3.05
CA ARG A 43 15.24 11.31 4.43
C ARG A 43 14.17 10.37 4.96
N TYR A 44 14.11 10.19 6.28
CA TYR A 44 13.04 9.40 6.89
C TYR A 44 12.45 10.08 8.13
N PRO A 45 11.13 10.19 8.24
CA PRO A 45 10.17 10.02 7.14
C PRO A 45 10.34 11.13 6.09
N ALA A 46 10.18 10.79 4.82
CA ALA A 46 10.19 11.75 3.74
C ALA A 46 8.85 12.48 3.64
N ARG A 47 8.82 13.63 2.98
CA ARG A 47 7.61 14.44 2.83
C ARG A 47 6.89 14.12 1.53
N ARG A 48 5.62 13.81 1.64
CA ARG A 48 4.67 13.71 0.54
C ARG A 48 4.00 15.08 0.35
N GLU A 49 4.03 15.60 -0.87
CA GLU A 49 3.43 16.90 -1.20
C GLU A 49 1.93 16.77 -1.49
N LEU A 50 1.52 15.67 -2.11
CA LEU A 50 0.14 15.44 -2.49
C LEU A 50 -0.12 13.95 -2.67
N GLN A 51 -1.34 13.53 -2.35
CA GLN A 51 -1.90 12.24 -2.72
C GLN A 51 -3.25 12.41 -3.39
N PHE A 52 -3.50 11.57 -4.40
CA PHE A 52 -4.80 11.33 -4.99
C PHE A 52 -5.06 9.83 -4.99
N GLY A 53 -6.29 9.46 -4.66
CA GLY A 53 -6.86 8.13 -4.78
C GLY A 53 -8.37 8.23 -4.74
N GLU A 54 -9.06 7.19 -5.17
CA GLU A 54 -10.53 7.20 -5.24
C GLU A 54 -11.20 7.36 -3.87
N TRP A 55 -10.52 6.99 -2.78
CA TRP A 55 -10.99 7.23 -1.40
C TRP A 55 -11.02 8.71 -1.02
N LEU A 56 -10.27 9.58 -1.73
CA LEU A 56 -10.24 11.03 -1.54
C LEU A 56 -11.18 11.77 -2.50
N ARG A 57 -11.86 11.07 -3.41
CA ARG A 57 -12.68 11.68 -4.46
C ARG A 57 -13.71 12.64 -3.91
N HIS A 58 -14.44 12.26 -2.86
CA HIS A 58 -15.49 13.08 -2.25
C HIS A 58 -14.92 14.40 -1.70
N ASP A 59 -13.82 14.31 -0.95
CA ASP A 59 -13.15 15.46 -0.33
C ASP A 59 -12.61 16.41 -1.40
N ILE A 60 -11.96 15.86 -2.43
CA ILE A 60 -11.43 16.64 -3.55
C ILE A 60 -12.54 17.36 -4.30
N LEU A 61 -13.67 16.71 -4.56
CA LEU A 61 -14.83 17.33 -5.20
C LEU A 61 -15.46 18.42 -4.34
N SER A 62 -15.37 18.32 -3.02
CA SER A 62 -15.80 19.37 -2.08
C SER A 62 -14.78 20.51 -1.92
N GLY A 63 -13.62 20.41 -2.60
CA GLY A 63 -12.54 21.41 -2.52
C GLY A 63 -11.57 21.19 -1.36
N THR A 64 -11.66 20.05 -0.66
CA THR A 64 -10.77 19.68 0.43
C THR A 64 -9.60 18.85 -0.11
N PHE A 65 -8.37 19.27 0.14
CA PHE A 65 -7.15 18.60 -0.30
C PHE A 65 -6.30 18.25 0.91
N GLU A 66 -5.71 17.06 0.90
CA GLU A 66 -4.75 16.70 1.94
C GLU A 66 -3.55 17.64 1.92
N PRO A 67 -3.10 18.12 3.09
CA PRO A 67 -1.88 18.89 3.19
C PRO A 67 -0.65 18.02 2.92
N ALA A 68 0.48 18.66 2.63
CA ALA A 68 1.75 17.97 2.59
C ALA A 68 2.11 17.44 3.99
N VAL A 69 2.49 16.17 4.08
CA VAL A 69 2.75 15.47 5.35
C VAL A 69 4.03 14.66 5.28
N LEU A 70 4.65 14.42 6.45
CA LEU A 70 5.67 13.40 6.59
C LEU A 70 5.01 12.03 6.49
N ASP A 71 5.51 11.20 5.58
CA ASP A 71 4.87 9.95 5.20
C ASP A 71 5.91 8.80 5.22
N HIS A 72 5.78 7.89 6.18
CA HIS A 72 6.67 6.75 6.30
C HIS A 72 6.50 5.75 5.14
N ASP A 73 5.31 5.69 4.52
CA ASP A 73 5.03 4.80 3.39
C ASP A 73 5.85 5.15 2.13
N LEU A 74 6.38 6.36 2.04
CA LEU A 74 7.31 6.72 0.97
C LEU A 74 8.56 5.82 0.94
N ALA A 75 9.00 5.29 2.07
CA ALA A 75 10.10 4.32 2.09
C ALA A 75 9.73 3.03 1.34
N ILE A 76 8.49 2.55 1.51
CA ILE A 76 7.97 1.37 0.81
C ILE A 76 7.72 1.70 -0.66
N LEU A 77 7.08 2.84 -0.94
CA LEU A 77 6.74 3.28 -2.30
C LEU A 77 7.98 3.48 -3.16
N LEU A 78 9.02 4.17 -2.66
CA LEU A 78 10.25 4.40 -3.42
C LEU A 78 11.07 3.12 -3.58
N THR A 79 11.06 2.22 -2.59
CA THR A 79 11.64 0.88 -2.74
C THR A 79 10.95 0.12 -3.86
N LYS A 80 9.60 0.13 -3.89
CA LYS A 80 8.81 -0.47 -4.97
C LYS A 80 9.11 0.16 -6.34
N ALA A 81 9.14 1.50 -6.40
CA ALA A 81 9.42 2.21 -7.65
C ALA A 81 10.80 1.85 -8.21
N ARG A 82 11.81 1.74 -7.35
CA ARG A 82 13.17 1.34 -7.77
C ARG A 82 13.23 -0.10 -8.29
N GLN A 83 12.41 -1.00 -7.75
CA GLN A 83 12.38 -2.42 -8.12
C GLN A 83 11.51 -2.67 -9.37
N HIS A 84 10.37 -2.00 -9.47
CA HIS A 84 9.28 -2.38 -10.38
C HIS A 84 8.54 -1.17 -10.96
N SER A 85 9.23 -0.20 -11.57
CA SER A 85 8.55 0.90 -12.24
C SER A 85 8.90 1.04 -13.70
N LEU A 86 8.01 1.70 -14.44
CA LEU A 86 8.25 2.18 -15.79
C LEU A 86 8.33 3.71 -15.74
N ALA A 87 9.46 4.28 -16.19
CA ALA A 87 9.59 5.72 -16.34
C ALA A 87 8.80 6.19 -17.57
N LEU A 88 7.76 7.00 -17.34
CA LEU A 88 7.01 7.63 -18.43
C LEU A 88 7.72 8.91 -18.92
N LEU A 89 8.47 9.56 -18.04
CA LEU A 89 9.25 10.75 -18.32
C LEU A 89 10.48 10.79 -17.41
N GLY A 90 11.62 11.21 -17.94
CA GLY A 90 12.86 11.30 -17.18
C GLY A 90 13.60 9.97 -17.00
N PRO A 91 14.59 9.91 -16.11
CA PRO A 91 15.37 8.69 -15.86
C PRO A 91 14.53 7.65 -15.08
N SER A 92 15.01 6.39 -15.09
CA SER A 92 14.37 5.33 -14.29
C SER A 92 14.39 5.65 -12.80
N ALA A 93 13.42 5.15 -12.04
CA ALA A 93 13.37 5.36 -10.60
C ALA A 93 14.64 4.82 -9.89
N ALA A 94 15.23 3.74 -10.41
CA ALA A 94 16.47 3.18 -9.87
C ALA A 94 17.68 4.13 -10.02
N THR A 95 17.68 4.96 -11.06
CA THR A 95 18.72 5.98 -11.30
C THR A 95 18.41 7.29 -10.57
N PHE A 96 17.12 7.65 -10.48
CA PHE A 96 16.69 8.94 -9.95
C PHE A 96 16.67 9.00 -8.43
N PHE A 97 16.22 7.93 -7.77
CA PHE A 97 16.14 7.85 -6.31
C PHE A 97 17.30 7.04 -5.73
N GLU A 98 17.82 7.48 -4.60
CA GLU A 98 18.75 6.70 -3.79
C GLU A 98 18.07 5.44 -3.23
N PRO A 99 18.82 4.36 -2.96
CA PRO A 99 18.28 3.21 -2.23
C PRO A 99 17.80 3.66 -0.85
N VAL A 100 16.60 3.23 -0.47
CA VAL A 100 16.11 3.42 0.90
C VAL A 100 16.94 2.53 1.83
N PRO A 101 17.55 3.07 2.92
CA PRO A 101 18.26 2.27 3.90
C PRO A 101 17.38 1.18 4.49
N LYS A 102 17.95 -0.01 4.74
CA LYS A 102 17.20 -1.16 5.24
C LYS A 102 16.48 -0.86 6.55
N GLU A 103 17.12 -0.13 7.45
CA GLU A 103 16.51 0.28 8.72
C GLU A 103 15.28 1.15 8.54
N HIS A 104 15.28 2.07 7.58
CA HIS A 104 14.13 2.91 7.28
C HIS A 104 13.00 2.14 6.59
N PHE A 105 13.36 1.21 5.70
CA PHE A 105 12.38 0.32 5.09
C PHE A 105 11.71 -0.58 6.14
N SER A 106 12.51 -1.22 7.02
CA SER A 106 12.00 -2.04 8.12
C SER A 106 11.13 -1.23 9.09
N LYS A 107 11.56 0.00 9.42
CA LYS A 107 10.77 0.89 10.27
C LYS A 107 9.44 1.25 9.64
N ALA A 108 9.41 1.57 8.34
CA ALA A 108 8.16 1.86 7.63
C ALA A 108 7.21 0.66 7.65
N LEU A 109 7.70 -0.56 7.41
CA LEU A 109 6.88 -1.77 7.53
C LEU A 109 6.31 -1.94 8.94
N PHE A 110 7.12 -1.67 9.97
CA PHE A 110 6.69 -1.74 11.36
C PHE A 110 5.63 -0.68 11.68
N ASP A 111 5.83 0.58 11.26
CA ASP A 111 4.89 1.68 11.46
C ASP A 111 3.57 1.40 10.73
N THR A 112 3.62 0.78 9.54
CA THR A 112 2.42 0.40 8.78
C THR A 112 1.58 -0.66 9.51
N ILE A 113 2.20 -1.70 10.07
CA ILE A 113 1.42 -2.73 10.80
C ILE A 113 0.85 -2.23 12.13
N ALA A 114 1.41 -1.15 12.68
CA ALA A 114 0.95 -0.57 13.94
C ALA A 114 -0.47 0.02 13.86
N GLN A 115 -0.99 0.28 12.65
CA GLN A 115 -2.34 0.82 12.46
C GLN A 115 -3.45 -0.22 12.72
N TRP A 116 -3.16 -1.53 12.69
CA TRP A 116 -4.17 -2.58 12.86
C TRP A 116 -4.07 -3.24 14.23
N ASN A 117 -4.81 -2.74 15.22
CA ASN A 117 -4.75 -3.21 16.61
C ASN A 117 -6.07 -3.79 17.11
N ALA A 118 -7.20 -3.32 16.58
CA ALA A 118 -8.55 -3.75 16.94
C ALA A 118 -9.36 -4.07 15.68
N GLU A 119 -10.44 -4.82 15.84
CA GLU A 119 -11.33 -5.20 14.73
C GLU A 119 -11.86 -3.98 13.98
N SER A 120 -12.12 -2.88 14.66
CA SER A 120 -12.53 -1.60 14.05
C SER A 120 -11.57 -1.08 13.00
N ASP A 121 -10.29 -1.47 13.08
CA ASP A 121 -9.23 -0.94 12.22
C ASP A 121 -9.21 -1.61 10.83
N TRP A 122 -9.91 -2.76 10.68
CA TRP A 122 -10.01 -3.46 9.38
C TRP A 122 -11.44 -3.81 8.99
N LYS A 123 -12.43 -3.42 9.79
CA LYS A 123 -13.85 -3.68 9.50
C LYS A 123 -14.29 -3.04 8.18
N GLY A 124 -14.74 -3.86 7.25
CA GLY A 124 -15.13 -3.46 5.89
C GLY A 124 -13.96 -3.44 4.89
N ASP A 125 -12.72 -3.70 5.35
CA ASP A 125 -11.52 -3.76 4.52
C ASP A 125 -10.69 -5.04 4.75
N GLU A 126 -11.32 -6.09 5.29
CA GLU A 126 -10.69 -7.32 5.77
C GLU A 126 -9.76 -7.94 4.73
N ARG A 127 -10.24 -8.11 3.48
CA ARG A 127 -9.44 -8.67 2.39
C ARG A 127 -8.17 -7.86 2.13
N ASN A 128 -8.30 -6.55 2.07
CA ASN A 128 -7.15 -5.69 1.79
C ASN A 128 -6.13 -5.72 2.92
N VAL A 129 -6.57 -5.75 4.18
CA VAL A 129 -5.69 -5.84 5.34
C VAL A 129 -4.97 -7.20 5.39
N VAL A 130 -5.66 -8.31 5.16
CA VAL A 130 -5.05 -9.65 5.07
C VAL A 130 -3.97 -9.68 4.00
N LEU A 131 -4.25 -9.13 2.81
CA LEU A 131 -3.30 -9.08 1.71
C LEU A 131 -2.18 -8.06 1.91
N ALA A 132 -2.44 -6.96 2.62
CA ALA A 132 -1.40 -6.01 3.02
C ALA A 132 -0.42 -6.62 4.00
N LEU A 133 -0.90 -7.32 5.03
CA LEU A 133 -0.05 -8.06 5.97
C LEU A 133 0.78 -9.13 5.27
N ALA A 134 0.21 -9.84 4.29
CA ALA A 134 0.98 -10.79 3.49
C ALA A 134 2.13 -10.11 2.71
N ARG A 135 1.87 -8.96 2.10
CA ARG A 135 2.93 -8.18 1.41
C ARG A 135 4.00 -7.69 2.36
N ILE A 136 3.60 -7.18 3.53
CA ILE A 136 4.53 -6.69 4.55
C ILE A 136 5.39 -7.86 5.07
N TRP A 137 4.80 -9.02 5.33
CA TRP A 137 5.54 -10.21 5.75
C TRP A 137 6.55 -10.65 4.68
N TYR A 138 6.11 -10.73 3.42
CA TYR A 138 7.00 -11.02 2.31
C TYR A 138 8.18 -10.02 2.26
N SER A 139 7.87 -8.72 2.32
CA SER A 139 8.86 -7.65 2.25
C SER A 139 9.82 -7.65 3.44
N ALA A 140 9.32 -7.87 4.65
CA ALA A 140 10.15 -8.01 5.86
C ALA A 140 11.13 -9.18 5.76
N SER A 141 10.69 -10.30 5.17
CA SER A 141 11.49 -11.52 5.05
C SER A 141 12.52 -11.46 3.91
N THR A 142 12.23 -10.75 2.83
CA THR A 142 13.00 -10.83 1.58
C THR A 142 13.68 -9.52 1.18
N GLY A 143 13.24 -8.38 1.72
CA GLY A 143 13.63 -7.03 1.26
C GLY A 143 13.05 -6.64 -0.09
N LEU A 144 12.19 -7.49 -0.69
CA LEU A 144 11.57 -7.26 -1.99
C LEU A 144 10.11 -6.89 -1.86
N ILE A 145 9.57 -6.23 -2.89
CA ILE A 145 8.14 -5.93 -3.00
C ILE A 145 7.51 -6.89 -4.01
N ALA A 146 6.39 -7.50 -3.65
CA ALA A 146 5.63 -8.39 -4.52
C ALA A 146 4.17 -7.92 -4.71
N PRO A 147 3.50 -8.33 -5.80
CA PRO A 147 2.04 -8.20 -5.94
C PRO A 147 1.29 -8.92 -4.80
N LYS A 148 0.06 -8.48 -4.52
CA LYS A 148 -0.76 -9.02 -3.42
C LYS A 148 -0.95 -10.54 -3.51
N ASP A 149 -1.26 -11.06 -4.70
CA ASP A 149 -1.49 -12.48 -4.96
C ASP A 149 -0.22 -13.33 -4.83
N VAL A 150 0.92 -12.80 -5.26
CA VAL A 150 2.23 -13.47 -5.14
C VAL A 150 2.66 -13.53 -3.68
N ALA A 151 2.54 -12.43 -2.96
CA ALA A 151 2.87 -12.39 -1.54
C ALA A 151 1.95 -13.32 -0.72
N ALA A 152 0.64 -13.34 -1.03
CA ALA A 152 -0.31 -14.23 -0.37
C ALA A 152 0.01 -15.71 -0.60
N ALA A 153 0.39 -16.10 -1.83
CA ALA A 153 0.83 -17.44 -2.14
C ALA A 153 2.09 -17.83 -1.34
N TRP A 154 3.09 -16.95 -1.32
CA TRP A 154 4.34 -17.17 -0.59
C TRP A 154 4.11 -17.32 0.93
N VAL A 155 3.22 -16.50 1.51
CA VAL A 155 2.87 -16.55 2.93
C VAL A 155 2.07 -17.81 3.24
N SER A 156 1.13 -18.22 2.38
CA SER A 156 0.30 -19.42 2.62
C SER A 156 1.11 -20.70 2.82
N GLU A 157 2.26 -20.82 2.17
CA GLU A 157 3.18 -21.97 2.35
C GLU A 157 3.87 -21.99 3.72
N ARG A 158 3.92 -20.84 4.41
CA ARG A 158 4.65 -20.62 5.68
C ARG A 158 3.73 -20.49 6.89
N LEU A 159 2.42 -20.38 6.64
CA LEU A 159 1.39 -20.29 7.67
C LEU A 159 1.11 -21.63 8.33
N PRO A 160 0.77 -21.63 9.63
CA PRO A 160 0.07 -22.75 10.27
C PRO A 160 -1.22 -23.11 9.51
N ALA A 161 -1.63 -24.39 9.60
CA ALA A 161 -2.74 -24.91 8.81
C ALA A 161 -4.05 -24.14 9.04
N GLU A 162 -4.29 -23.69 10.28
CA GLU A 162 -5.50 -22.96 10.68
C GLU A 162 -5.66 -21.58 9.99
N HIS A 163 -4.58 -20.94 9.57
CA HIS A 163 -4.64 -19.63 8.93
C HIS A 163 -4.64 -19.68 7.39
N ARG A 164 -4.26 -20.83 6.81
CA ARG A 164 -4.17 -20.98 5.34
C ARG A 164 -5.50 -20.76 4.61
N PRO A 165 -6.64 -21.27 5.10
CA PRO A 165 -7.91 -21.07 4.41
C PRO A 165 -8.25 -19.60 4.20
N LEU A 166 -8.03 -18.75 5.20
CA LEU A 166 -8.34 -17.32 5.13
C LEU A 166 -7.52 -16.60 4.06
N ILE A 167 -6.19 -16.80 4.05
CA ILE A 167 -5.34 -16.13 3.06
C ILE A 167 -5.57 -16.63 1.63
N CYS A 168 -5.85 -17.93 1.47
CA CYS A 168 -6.23 -18.50 0.19
C CYS A 168 -7.53 -17.90 -0.32
N LYS A 169 -8.52 -17.73 0.55
CA LYS A 169 -9.80 -17.09 0.23
C LYS A 169 -9.61 -15.62 -0.14
N ALA A 170 -8.83 -14.87 0.66
CA ALA A 170 -8.50 -13.46 0.35
C ALA A 170 -7.83 -13.32 -1.02
N ARG A 171 -6.90 -14.24 -1.35
CA ARG A 171 -6.23 -14.26 -2.64
C ARG A 171 -7.20 -14.60 -3.78
N ALA A 172 -8.05 -15.60 -3.62
CA ALA A 172 -9.04 -16.02 -4.63
C ALA A 172 -10.04 -14.88 -4.92
N ALA A 173 -10.56 -14.24 -3.87
CA ALA A 173 -11.44 -13.08 -4.01
C ALA A 173 -10.73 -11.88 -4.70
N TYR A 174 -9.46 -11.64 -4.38
CA TYR A 174 -8.68 -10.60 -5.04
C TYR A 174 -8.49 -10.86 -6.55
N LEU A 175 -8.32 -12.13 -6.93
CA LEU A 175 -8.19 -12.54 -8.34
C LEU A 175 -9.54 -12.65 -9.07
N GLY A 176 -10.66 -12.48 -8.36
CA GLY A 176 -12.00 -12.59 -8.91
C GLY A 176 -12.45 -14.02 -9.22
N SER A 177 -11.77 -15.03 -8.64
CA SER A 177 -12.14 -16.45 -8.81
C SER A 177 -13.16 -16.93 -7.76
N GLU A 178 -13.36 -16.17 -6.69
CA GLU A 178 -14.34 -16.43 -5.64
C GLU A 178 -14.91 -15.11 -5.11
N ASP A 179 -16.10 -15.20 -4.47
CA ASP A 179 -16.71 -14.04 -3.80
C ASP A 179 -15.93 -13.65 -2.55
N ASP A 180 -15.95 -12.37 -2.22
CA ASP A 180 -15.35 -11.84 -1.00
C ASP A 180 -16.31 -11.98 0.18
N ASP A 181 -16.07 -12.96 1.03
CA ASP A 181 -16.85 -13.22 2.25
C ASP A 181 -16.05 -12.94 3.54
N LEU A 182 -14.90 -12.25 3.43
CA LEU A 182 -14.01 -12.04 4.58
C LEU A 182 -14.65 -11.23 5.70
N ALA A 183 -15.56 -10.31 5.37
CA ALA A 183 -16.33 -9.56 6.36
C ALA A 183 -17.18 -10.45 7.29
N MET A 184 -17.53 -11.67 6.85
CA MET A 184 -18.25 -12.65 7.66
C MET A 184 -17.32 -13.53 8.51
N ARG A 185 -16.00 -13.48 8.26
CA ARG A 185 -14.97 -14.32 8.92
C ARG A 185 -14.21 -13.54 10.01
N VAL A 186 -14.97 -12.87 10.88
CA VAL A 186 -14.44 -11.92 11.87
C VAL A 186 -13.35 -12.54 12.75
N GLU A 187 -13.64 -13.70 13.35
CA GLU A 187 -12.70 -14.37 14.28
C GLU A 187 -11.44 -14.89 13.56
N GLU A 188 -11.61 -15.46 12.36
CA GLU A 188 -10.50 -15.96 11.55
C GLU A 188 -9.60 -14.81 11.12
N THR A 189 -10.20 -13.69 10.69
CA THR A 189 -9.45 -12.48 10.30
C THR A 189 -8.69 -11.89 11.48
N ALA A 190 -9.32 -11.76 12.65
CA ALA A 190 -8.67 -11.27 13.86
C ALA A 190 -7.51 -12.17 14.32
N ALA A 191 -7.69 -13.50 14.24
CA ALA A 191 -6.64 -14.46 14.56
C ALA A 191 -5.45 -14.35 13.58
N PHE A 192 -5.73 -14.24 12.28
CA PHE A 192 -4.70 -14.06 11.26
C PHE A 192 -3.94 -12.74 11.45
N VAL A 193 -4.63 -11.62 11.67
CA VAL A 193 -4.01 -10.30 11.89
C VAL A 193 -3.04 -10.36 13.07
N ARG A 194 -3.47 -10.90 14.21
CA ARG A 194 -2.59 -11.06 15.39
C ARG A 194 -1.36 -11.92 15.09
N TYR A 195 -1.56 -13.06 14.44
CA TYR A 195 -0.47 -13.96 14.09
C TYR A 195 0.52 -13.35 13.12
N ALA A 196 0.02 -12.73 12.05
CA ALA A 196 0.84 -12.09 11.02
C ALA A 196 1.65 -10.92 11.61
N LYS A 197 1.02 -10.04 12.40
CA LYS A 197 1.71 -8.94 13.08
C LYS A 197 2.84 -9.43 13.98
N ALA A 198 2.57 -10.37 14.87
CA ALA A 198 3.57 -10.92 15.78
C ALA A 198 4.74 -11.57 15.02
N THR A 199 4.46 -12.21 13.89
CA THR A 199 5.50 -12.80 13.04
C THR A 199 6.34 -11.73 12.35
N ILE A 200 5.71 -10.70 11.77
CA ILE A 200 6.39 -9.59 11.11
C ILE A 200 7.28 -8.83 12.12
N GLU A 201 6.74 -8.51 13.30
CA GLU A 201 7.50 -7.84 14.36
C GLU A 201 8.75 -8.61 14.77
N ARG A 202 8.67 -9.95 14.84
CA ARG A 202 9.82 -10.80 15.15
C ARG A 202 10.88 -10.80 14.05
N ILE A 203 10.47 -10.67 12.78
CA ILE A 203 11.38 -10.60 11.64
C ILE A 203 12.09 -9.24 11.58
N LEU A 204 11.40 -8.18 11.96
CA LEU A 204 11.91 -6.80 11.88
C LEU A 204 12.80 -6.39 13.08
N ARG A 205 12.81 -7.18 14.15
CA ARG A 205 13.72 -6.99 15.32
C ARG A 205 15.14 -7.46 14.99
#